data_96ba2987418e5d747bfdbd5085856caa
#
_entry.id   96ba2987418e5d747bfdbd5085856caa
#
_cell.length_a   1.000
_cell.length_b   1.000
_cell.length_c   1.000
_cell.angle_alpha   90.00
_cell.angle_beta   90.00
_cell.angle_gamma   90.00
#
_symmetry.space_group_name_H-M   'P 1'
#
loop_
_entity.id
_entity.type
_entity.pdbx_description
1 polymer ?
#
loop_
_entity_poly.entity_id
_entity_poly.type
_entity_poly.pdbx_seq_one_letter_code
_entity_poly.pdbx_strand_id
1 'polypeptide(L)'
;MGVLGEIAVYKYLGVSYELTDNYEANQVDEGDLHYKGLIYDIKTDAVPRSYYSKLYDGSISNYEKYGCRVFTAKHLHHLKKYTGGLIFTAIEIPDNAKLTKVEGTIRDAILNVKSVIIIGYAKQSDVTSHEPTWYAPKDPKSPSLIKYNSLNYIFHHCDGQGHAPGSSI
;
A
#
# COMPACT_ATOMS: atom_id res chain seq x y z
N MET A 1 -0.13 -7.73 -8.45
CA MET A 1 0.72 -6.86 -7.57
C MET A 1 0.45 -7.14 -6.10
N GLY A 2 -0.81 -7.27 -5.67
CA GLY A 2 -1.16 -7.57 -4.27
C GLY A 2 -0.39 -8.76 -3.71
N VAL A 3 -0.43 -9.89 -4.38
CA VAL A 3 0.25 -11.14 -3.98
C VAL A 3 1.73 -10.97 -3.58
N LEU A 4 2.48 -10.09 -4.25
CA LEU A 4 3.89 -9.86 -3.89
C LEU A 4 4.03 -9.15 -2.54
N GLY A 5 3.14 -8.20 -2.26
CA GLY A 5 3.09 -7.54 -0.95
C GLY A 5 2.70 -8.51 0.15
N GLU A 6 1.73 -9.37 -0.10
CA GLU A 6 1.30 -10.42 0.83
C GLU A 6 2.46 -11.37 1.15
N ILE A 7 3.12 -11.94 0.13
CA ILE A 7 4.29 -12.83 0.30
C ILE A 7 5.37 -12.14 1.14
N ALA A 8 5.65 -10.86 0.89
CA ALA A 8 6.66 -10.11 1.63
C ALA A 8 6.29 -9.96 3.12
N VAL A 9 5.04 -9.66 3.43
CA VAL A 9 4.56 -9.54 4.81
C VAL A 9 4.61 -10.88 5.53
N TYR A 10 4.13 -11.96 4.89
CA TYR A 10 4.18 -13.31 5.45
C TYR A 10 5.62 -13.74 5.76
N LYS A 11 6.54 -13.50 4.82
CA LYS A 11 7.96 -13.78 5.00
C LYS A 11 8.57 -12.97 6.15
N TYR A 12 8.25 -11.68 6.25
CA TYR A 12 8.71 -10.81 7.33
C TYR A 12 8.25 -11.32 8.70
N LEU A 13 7.00 -11.81 8.79
CA LEU A 13 6.43 -12.34 10.03
C LEU A 13 6.85 -13.79 10.32
N GLY A 14 7.59 -14.45 9.43
CA GLY A 14 7.96 -15.86 9.55
C GLY A 14 6.77 -16.82 9.44
N VAL A 15 5.71 -16.43 8.74
CA VAL A 15 4.51 -17.23 8.52
C VAL A 15 4.55 -17.84 7.11
N SER A 16 4.14 -19.10 6.98
CA SER A 16 4.02 -19.74 5.67
C SER A 16 2.92 -19.05 4.84
N TYR A 17 3.25 -18.71 3.59
CA TYR A 17 2.30 -18.22 2.61
C TYR A 17 1.84 -19.39 1.73
N GLU A 18 0.55 -19.63 1.71
CA GLU A 18 -0.06 -20.58 0.78
C GLU A 18 -0.81 -19.82 -0.31
N LEU A 19 -0.38 -20.00 -1.56
CA LEU A 19 -1.15 -19.52 -2.71
C LEU A 19 -2.47 -20.30 -2.75
N THR A 20 -3.54 -19.66 -2.32
CA THR A 20 -4.88 -20.22 -2.51
C THR A 20 -5.34 -19.88 -3.93
N ASP A 21 -5.47 -20.89 -4.79
CA ASP A 21 -5.96 -20.75 -6.18
C ASP A 21 -7.45 -20.34 -6.28
N ASN A 22 -8.09 -20.03 -5.17
CA ASN A 22 -9.51 -19.76 -5.08
C ASN A 22 -9.85 -18.26 -5.18
N TYR A 23 -9.33 -17.59 -6.21
CA TYR A 23 -9.92 -16.32 -6.65
C TYR A 23 -11.21 -16.59 -7.43
N GLU A 24 -12.24 -17.04 -6.77
CA GLU A 24 -13.58 -16.93 -7.35
C GLU A 24 -13.93 -15.45 -7.43
N ALA A 25 -14.27 -15.02 -8.65
CA ALA A 25 -14.47 -13.63 -9.07
C ALA A 25 -15.67 -12.94 -8.41
N ASN A 26 -15.97 -13.15 -7.16
CA ASN A 26 -16.97 -12.45 -6.34
C ASN A 26 -16.92 -12.85 -4.86
N GLN A 27 -15.92 -13.58 -4.38
CA GLN A 27 -15.78 -13.76 -2.95
C GLN A 27 -15.31 -12.45 -2.31
N VAL A 28 -16.10 -11.99 -1.35
CA VAL A 28 -15.73 -10.87 -0.51
C VAL A 28 -14.50 -11.29 0.28
N ASP A 29 -13.41 -10.61 0.00
CA ASP A 29 -12.11 -10.77 0.62
C ASP A 29 -12.22 -10.91 2.15
N GLU A 30 -11.80 -12.05 2.70
CA GLU A 30 -11.80 -12.31 4.15
C GLU A 30 -10.61 -11.66 4.85
N GLY A 31 -9.79 -10.91 4.10
CA GLY A 31 -8.53 -10.32 4.52
C GLY A 31 -7.33 -11.10 3.99
N ASP A 32 -6.23 -10.36 3.77
CA ASP A 32 -5.02 -10.90 3.14
C ASP A 32 -4.12 -11.67 4.13
N LEU A 33 -4.25 -11.38 5.44
CA LEU A 33 -3.41 -11.98 6.48
C LEU A 33 -4.19 -12.20 7.77
N HIS A 34 -4.15 -13.44 8.27
CA HIS A 34 -4.61 -13.80 9.61
C HIS A 34 -3.38 -14.02 10.51
N TYR A 35 -3.16 -13.11 11.47
CA TYR A 35 -2.00 -13.18 12.34
C TYR A 35 -2.35 -12.82 13.78
N LYS A 36 -1.99 -13.70 14.73
CA LYS A 36 -2.25 -13.53 16.18
C LYS A 36 -3.71 -13.20 16.51
N GLY A 37 -4.65 -13.83 15.81
CA GLY A 37 -6.09 -13.63 16.01
C GLY A 37 -6.65 -12.34 15.42
N LEU A 38 -5.87 -11.60 14.66
CA LEU A 38 -6.28 -10.38 13.95
C LEU A 38 -6.26 -10.61 12.44
N ILE A 39 -7.10 -9.87 11.74
CA ILE A 39 -7.24 -9.90 10.28
C ILE A 39 -6.70 -8.59 9.71
N TYR A 40 -5.82 -8.68 8.74
CA TYR A 40 -5.19 -7.53 8.06
C TYR A 40 -5.50 -7.56 6.57
N ASP A 41 -5.58 -6.37 5.99
CA ASP A 41 -5.64 -6.16 4.55
C ASP A 41 -4.31 -5.53 4.11
N ILE A 42 -3.72 -6.05 3.02
CA ILE A 42 -2.40 -5.65 2.54
C ILE A 42 -2.55 -4.85 1.25
N LYS A 43 -2.15 -3.60 1.29
CA LYS A 43 -2.20 -2.68 0.16
C LYS A 43 -0.82 -2.50 -0.44
N THR A 44 -0.67 -2.88 -1.72
CA THR A 44 0.61 -2.86 -2.44
C THR A 44 0.61 -1.80 -3.54
N ASP A 45 1.54 -0.85 -3.45
CA ASP A 45 1.77 0.14 -4.48
C ASP A 45 2.94 -0.26 -5.40
N ALA A 46 2.77 -0.06 -6.72
CA ALA A 46 3.87 -0.10 -7.67
C ALA A 46 4.52 1.28 -7.74
N VAL A 47 5.76 1.38 -7.32
CA VAL A 47 6.45 2.66 -7.14
C VAL A 47 7.67 2.73 -8.05
N PRO A 48 7.79 3.76 -8.92
CA PRO A 48 8.97 3.99 -9.74
C PRO A 48 10.24 4.08 -8.89
N ARG A 49 11.36 3.59 -9.44
CA ARG A 49 12.64 3.50 -8.73
C ARG A 49 13.06 4.80 -8.05
N SER A 50 12.89 5.94 -8.72
CA SER A 50 13.23 7.26 -8.18
C SER A 50 12.47 7.61 -6.89
N TYR A 51 11.20 7.21 -6.77
CA TYR A 51 10.40 7.38 -5.57
C TYR A 51 10.59 6.24 -4.57
N TYR A 52 10.84 5.02 -5.06
CA TYR A 52 11.08 3.85 -4.21
C TYR A 52 12.31 4.04 -3.32
N SER A 53 13.39 4.58 -3.87
CA SER A 53 14.59 4.92 -3.10
C SER A 53 14.28 5.91 -1.97
N LYS A 54 13.49 6.95 -2.26
CA LYS A 54 13.06 7.93 -1.24
C LYS A 54 12.14 7.34 -0.18
N LEU A 55 11.29 6.37 -0.55
CA LEU A 55 10.48 5.62 0.42
C LEU A 55 11.35 4.78 1.34
N TYR A 56 12.37 4.13 0.76
CA TYR A 56 13.27 3.24 1.48
C TYR A 56 14.13 3.98 2.52
N ASP A 57 14.67 5.15 2.17
CA ASP A 57 15.52 5.97 3.03
C ASP A 57 14.74 7.00 3.88
N GLY A 58 13.41 7.07 3.72
CA GLY A 58 12.54 7.98 4.46
C GLY A 58 12.63 9.45 4.01
N SER A 59 13.27 9.75 2.89
CA SER A 59 13.44 11.12 2.38
C SER A 59 12.24 11.63 1.57
N ILE A 60 11.23 10.79 1.33
CA ILE A 60 10.04 11.18 0.58
C ILE A 60 9.20 12.21 1.35
N SER A 61 8.81 13.30 0.68
CA SER A 61 7.88 14.27 1.26
C SER A 61 6.44 13.76 1.16
N ASN A 62 5.62 14.06 2.17
CA ASN A 62 4.17 13.76 2.16
C ASN A 62 3.42 14.40 0.98
N TYR A 63 4.00 15.43 0.36
CA TYR A 63 3.42 16.15 -0.78
C TYR A 63 3.86 15.60 -2.14
N GLU A 64 4.86 14.74 -2.16
CA GLU A 64 5.30 14.08 -3.39
C GLU A 64 4.34 12.96 -3.78
N LYS A 65 4.33 12.64 -5.06
CA LYS A 65 3.68 11.42 -5.54
C LYS A 65 4.27 10.22 -4.79
N TYR A 66 3.42 9.34 -4.32
CA TYR A 66 3.76 8.21 -3.45
C TYR A 66 4.23 8.60 -2.03
N GLY A 67 4.17 9.86 -1.63
CA GLY A 67 4.53 10.31 -0.28
C GLY A 67 3.48 10.04 0.79
N CYS A 68 2.26 9.73 0.39
CA CYS A 68 1.17 9.34 1.30
C CYS A 68 0.53 8.03 0.86
N ARG A 69 -0.15 7.36 1.78
CA ARG A 69 -0.98 6.18 1.50
C ARG A 69 -2.44 6.61 1.49
N VAL A 70 -3.23 5.96 0.66
CA VAL A 70 -4.65 6.28 0.52
C VAL A 70 -5.50 5.03 0.72
N PHE A 71 -6.63 5.21 1.41
CA PHE A 71 -7.67 4.20 1.51
C PHE A 71 -8.98 4.78 0.97
N THR A 72 -9.53 4.16 -0.05
CA THR A 72 -10.72 4.67 -0.71
C THR A 72 -11.95 4.55 0.19
N ALA A 73 -12.64 5.65 0.44
CA ALA A 73 -13.79 5.71 1.36
C ALA A 73 -14.93 4.75 0.99
N LYS A 74 -15.10 4.42 -0.29
CA LYS A 74 -16.09 3.41 -0.73
C LYS A 74 -15.84 2.02 -0.14
N HIS A 75 -14.63 1.71 0.29
CA HIS A 75 -14.26 0.44 0.91
C HIS A 75 -14.34 0.45 2.43
N LEU A 76 -14.83 1.55 3.04
CA LEU A 76 -14.91 1.69 4.49
C LEU A 76 -15.73 0.57 5.16
N HIS A 77 -16.75 0.06 4.47
CA HIS A 77 -17.56 -1.05 4.99
C HIS A 77 -16.78 -2.36 5.13
N HIS A 78 -15.73 -2.58 4.33
CA HIS A 78 -14.82 -3.73 4.46
C HIS A 78 -13.86 -3.56 5.63
N LEU A 79 -13.52 -2.31 5.98
CA LEU A 79 -12.56 -2.04 7.05
C LEU A 79 -12.93 -2.71 8.38
N LYS A 80 -14.24 -2.86 8.67
CA LYS A 80 -14.72 -3.52 9.89
C LYS A 80 -14.28 -4.98 10.01
N LYS A 81 -13.95 -5.64 8.90
CA LYS A 81 -13.45 -7.01 8.87
C LYS A 81 -11.97 -7.10 9.23
N TYR A 82 -11.21 -6.05 8.95
CA TYR A 82 -9.77 -6.01 9.14
C TYR A 82 -9.42 -5.56 10.56
N THR A 83 -9.68 -6.46 11.53
CA THR A 83 -9.50 -6.17 12.97
C THR A 83 -8.07 -5.77 13.33
N GLY A 84 -7.08 -6.21 12.56
CA GLY A 84 -5.68 -5.81 12.65
C GLY A 84 -5.36 -4.49 11.93
N GLY A 85 -6.20 -4.10 10.95
CA GLY A 85 -6.00 -2.88 10.15
C GLY A 85 -5.41 -3.13 8.77
N LEU A 86 -4.71 -2.13 8.26
CA LEU A 86 -4.14 -2.10 6.91
C LEU A 86 -2.60 -2.15 6.99
N ILE A 87 -1.97 -2.98 6.17
CA ILE A 87 -0.51 -3.00 5.99
C ILE A 87 -0.20 -2.44 4.61
N PHE A 88 0.69 -1.47 4.53
CA PHE A 88 1.10 -0.85 3.28
C PHE A 88 2.47 -1.35 2.85
N THR A 89 2.56 -1.79 1.60
CA THR A 89 3.79 -2.26 0.96
C THR A 89 4.04 -1.53 -0.35
N ALA A 90 5.28 -1.53 -0.80
CA ALA A 90 5.64 -1.02 -2.13
C ALA A 90 6.56 -2.01 -2.85
N ILE A 91 6.35 -2.15 -4.15
CA ILE A 91 7.23 -2.85 -5.07
C ILE A 91 7.93 -1.84 -5.98
N GLU A 92 9.22 -2.05 -6.23
CA GLU A 92 9.98 -1.23 -7.17
C GLU A 92 9.60 -1.59 -8.61
N ILE A 93 9.32 -0.55 -9.41
CA ILE A 93 9.16 -0.67 -10.86
C ILE A 93 10.12 0.30 -11.58
N PRO A 94 10.49 0.03 -12.85
CA PRO A 94 11.28 0.99 -13.63
C PRO A 94 10.56 2.34 -13.77
N ASP A 95 11.32 3.44 -13.78
CA ASP A 95 10.77 4.81 -13.90
C ASP A 95 9.99 5.05 -15.19
N ASN A 96 10.33 4.34 -16.26
CA ASN A 96 9.65 4.40 -17.55
C ASN A 96 8.57 3.34 -17.74
N ALA A 97 8.22 2.58 -16.71
CA ALA A 97 7.17 1.58 -16.79
C ALA A 97 5.83 2.26 -17.06
N LYS A 98 5.32 2.13 -18.28
CA LYS A 98 3.95 2.53 -18.58
C LYS A 98 3.04 1.47 -17.97
N LEU A 99 2.36 1.81 -16.89
CA LEU A 99 1.27 1.01 -16.30
C LEU A 99 0.03 1.06 -17.22
N THR A 100 0.23 0.83 -18.50
CA THR A 100 -0.87 0.65 -19.47
C THR A 100 -1.38 -0.79 -19.35
N LYS A 101 -2.66 -1.00 -19.67
CA LYS A 101 -3.33 -2.31 -19.65
C LYS A 101 -2.76 -3.37 -20.63
N VAL A 102 -1.53 -3.22 -21.06
CA VAL A 102 -0.82 -4.19 -21.89
C VAL A 102 -0.26 -5.24 -20.95
N GLU A 103 -0.93 -6.37 -20.86
CA GLU A 103 -0.64 -7.49 -19.94
C GLU A 103 0.83 -7.91 -19.91
N GLY A 104 1.54 -7.86 -21.04
CA GLY A 104 2.97 -8.18 -21.11
C GLY A 104 3.86 -7.30 -20.25
N THR A 105 3.67 -5.99 -20.29
CA THR A 105 4.57 -5.03 -19.63
C THR A 105 4.47 -5.06 -18.11
N ILE A 106 3.25 -5.28 -17.58
CA ILE A 106 3.05 -5.38 -16.12
C ILE A 106 3.61 -6.72 -15.62
N ARG A 107 3.39 -7.80 -16.34
CA ARG A 107 3.92 -9.12 -16.00
C ARG A 107 5.44 -9.11 -15.99
N ASP A 108 6.07 -8.52 -17.00
CA ASP A 108 7.52 -8.43 -17.10
C ASP A 108 8.10 -7.55 -15.97
N ALA A 109 7.42 -6.45 -15.62
CA ALA A 109 7.81 -5.61 -14.49
C ALA A 109 7.71 -6.37 -13.15
N ILE A 110 6.64 -7.17 -12.94
CA ILE A 110 6.45 -7.99 -11.75
C ILE A 110 7.51 -9.09 -11.64
N LEU A 111 7.83 -9.77 -12.74
CA LEU A 111 8.86 -10.83 -12.77
C LEU A 111 10.26 -10.29 -12.45
N ASN A 112 10.48 -8.99 -12.63
CA ASN A 112 11.75 -8.31 -12.34
C ASN A 112 11.75 -7.56 -10.99
N VAL A 113 10.73 -7.74 -10.14
CA VAL A 113 10.73 -7.14 -8.79
C VAL A 113 11.88 -7.73 -7.97
N LYS A 114 12.79 -6.85 -7.55
CA LYS A 114 13.98 -7.21 -6.77
C LYS A 114 13.73 -7.16 -5.28
N SER A 115 12.85 -6.27 -4.86
CA SER A 115 12.56 -6.05 -3.45
C SER A 115 11.13 -5.53 -3.25
N VAL A 116 10.60 -5.83 -2.07
CA VAL A 116 9.35 -5.27 -1.57
C VAL A 116 9.65 -4.65 -0.20
N ILE A 117 9.21 -3.44 0.02
CA ILE A 117 9.31 -2.79 1.34
C ILE A 117 7.94 -2.77 2.02
N ILE A 118 7.95 -2.98 3.33
CA ILE A 118 6.80 -2.71 4.19
C ILE A 118 6.93 -1.25 4.63
N ILE A 119 6.01 -0.40 4.16
CA ILE A 119 6.06 1.04 4.41
C ILE A 119 5.57 1.35 5.82
N GLY A 120 4.55 0.63 6.28
CA GLY A 120 3.94 0.84 7.59
C GLY A 120 2.56 0.20 7.68
N TYR A 121 1.88 0.50 8.77
CA TYR A 121 0.53 0.01 8.96
C TYR A 121 -0.37 1.07 9.60
N ALA A 122 -1.68 0.96 9.39
CA ALA A 122 -2.71 1.78 10.03
C ALA A 122 -3.74 0.90 10.73
N LYS A 123 -4.04 1.21 12.00
CA LYS A 123 -5.15 0.56 12.70
C LYS A 123 -6.48 1.00 12.08
N GLN A 124 -7.51 0.21 12.30
CA GLN A 124 -8.87 0.56 11.91
C GLN A 124 -9.30 1.93 12.46
N SER A 125 -8.96 2.21 13.73
CA SER A 125 -9.22 3.50 14.38
C SER A 125 -8.52 4.67 13.69
N ASP A 126 -7.31 4.46 13.19
CA ASP A 126 -6.54 5.52 12.53
C ASP A 126 -7.22 5.94 11.23
N VAL A 127 -7.75 4.95 10.48
CA VAL A 127 -8.53 5.24 9.26
C VAL A 127 -9.76 6.08 9.57
N THR A 128 -10.52 5.71 10.59
CA THR A 128 -11.80 6.36 10.93
C THR A 128 -11.64 7.67 11.70
N SER A 129 -10.44 7.98 12.22
CA SER A 129 -10.15 9.26 12.89
C SER A 129 -9.88 10.42 11.93
N HIS A 130 -9.65 10.11 10.65
CA HIS A 130 -9.39 11.12 9.61
C HIS A 130 -10.66 11.44 8.83
N GLU A 131 -10.83 12.71 8.46
CA GLU A 131 -11.87 13.08 7.51
C GLU A 131 -11.42 12.74 6.08
N PRO A 132 -12.27 12.07 5.30
CA PRO A 132 -11.92 11.75 3.93
C PRO A 132 -11.91 12.99 3.03
N THR A 133 -11.02 13.01 2.05
CA THR A 133 -10.83 14.13 1.15
C THR A 133 -10.79 13.70 -0.32
N TRP A 134 -11.18 14.63 -1.20
CA TRP A 134 -11.02 14.50 -2.64
C TRP A 134 -9.65 14.97 -3.15
N TYR A 135 -8.82 15.51 -2.27
CA TYR A 135 -7.58 16.18 -2.69
C TYR A 135 -6.37 15.52 -2.04
N ALA A 136 -5.30 15.41 -2.82
CA ALA A 136 -4.00 15.02 -2.30
C ALA A 136 -3.49 16.09 -1.30
N PRO A 137 -2.58 15.71 -0.38
CA PRO A 137 -1.94 16.67 0.49
C PRO A 137 -1.30 17.79 -0.34
N LYS A 138 -1.51 19.02 0.09
CA LYS A 138 -1.01 20.21 -0.60
C LYS A 138 0.27 20.68 0.05
N ASP A 139 1.34 20.77 -0.76
CA ASP A 139 2.54 21.49 -0.34
C ASP A 139 2.15 22.96 -0.07
N PRO A 140 2.43 23.49 1.14
CA PRO A 140 2.16 24.90 1.46
C PRO A 140 2.82 25.89 0.49
N LYS A 141 3.89 25.47 -0.19
CA LYS A 141 4.64 26.26 -1.19
C LYS A 141 4.11 26.12 -2.61
N SER A 142 3.16 25.22 -2.85
CA SER A 142 2.59 24.97 -4.18
C SER A 142 1.10 25.25 -4.21
N PRO A 143 0.60 26.07 -5.17
CA PRO A 143 -0.82 26.38 -5.28
C PRO A 143 -1.65 25.24 -5.86
N SER A 144 -1.04 24.24 -6.51
CA SER A 144 -1.77 23.19 -7.23
C SER A 144 -2.35 22.15 -6.29
N LEU A 145 -3.64 21.84 -6.46
CA LEU A 145 -4.34 20.76 -5.80
C LEU A 145 -4.51 19.60 -6.78
N ILE A 146 -3.95 18.46 -6.46
CA ILE A 146 -4.23 17.23 -7.21
C ILE A 146 -5.54 16.67 -6.66
N LYS A 147 -6.57 16.61 -7.54
CA LYS A 147 -7.85 16.00 -7.21
C LYS A 147 -7.81 14.50 -7.50
N TYR A 148 -8.22 13.70 -6.55
CA TYR A 148 -8.41 12.25 -6.74
C TYR A 148 -9.71 11.97 -7.50
N ASN A 149 -9.77 10.81 -8.14
CA ASN A 149 -10.98 10.30 -8.78
C ASN A 149 -12.00 9.72 -7.80
N SER A 150 -11.65 9.61 -6.53
CA SER A 150 -12.47 9.07 -5.44
C SER A 150 -12.21 9.81 -4.14
N LEU A 151 -13.17 9.74 -3.22
CA LEU A 151 -13.00 10.21 -1.86
C LEU A 151 -12.09 9.23 -1.11
N ASN A 152 -11.04 9.73 -0.45
CA ASN A 152 -10.01 8.91 0.17
C ASN A 152 -9.64 9.40 1.58
N TYR A 153 -9.34 8.46 2.46
CA TYR A 153 -8.59 8.70 3.68
C TYR A 153 -7.10 8.73 3.35
N ILE A 154 -6.36 9.67 3.93
CA ILE A 154 -4.95 9.88 3.64
C ILE A 154 -4.14 9.61 4.89
N PHE A 155 -3.06 8.83 4.72
CA PHE A 155 -2.08 8.54 5.76
C PHE A 155 -0.74 9.11 5.33
N HIS A 156 -0.17 9.97 6.14
CA HIS A 156 1.18 10.47 5.94
C HIS A 156 2.21 9.43 6.36
N HIS A 157 3.39 9.49 5.76
CA HIS A 157 4.47 8.54 6.05
C HIS A 157 4.89 8.56 7.52
N CYS A 158 4.69 9.68 8.22
CA CYS A 158 5.06 9.88 9.62
C CYS A 158 3.95 9.62 10.63
N ASP A 159 2.69 9.39 10.19
CA ASP A 159 1.55 9.26 11.10
C ASP A 159 1.43 7.87 11.73
N GLY A 160 2.15 6.89 11.22
CA GLY A 160 2.22 5.54 11.78
C GLY A 160 3.29 5.44 12.85
N GLN A 161 2.93 5.28 14.12
CA GLN A 161 3.86 4.83 15.14
C GLN A 161 4.38 3.45 14.77
N GLY A 162 5.62 3.37 14.36
CA GLY A 162 6.29 2.10 14.10
C GLY A 162 7.01 2.06 12.77
N HIS A 163 8.00 2.94 12.60
CA HIS A 163 9.06 2.67 11.64
C HIS A 163 9.85 1.46 12.10
N ALA A 164 9.62 0.32 11.48
CA ALA A 164 10.72 -0.60 11.29
C ALA A 164 11.62 0.03 10.21
N PRO A 165 12.83 0.51 10.52
CA PRO A 165 13.73 1.02 9.49
C PRO A 165 13.98 -0.10 8.50
N GLY A 166 13.67 0.18 7.24
CA GLY A 166 14.01 -0.57 6.04
C GLY A 166 14.42 -2.03 6.20
N SER A 167 13.48 -2.92 6.53
CA SER A 167 13.71 -4.34 6.32
C SER A 167 13.39 -4.65 4.86
N SER A 168 14.43 -4.62 4.02
CA SER A 168 14.39 -5.24 2.70
C SER A 168 14.37 -6.76 2.89
N ILE A 169 13.44 -7.41 2.25
CA ILE A 169 13.36 -8.87 2.14
C ILE A 169 13.91 -9.28 0.77
#